data_fe0e73fc84f1325d1072aa3803185694
#
_entry.id   fe0e73fc84f1325d1072aa3803185694
#
_cell.length_a   1.000
_cell.length_b   1.000
_cell.length_c   1.000
_cell.angle_alpha   90.00
_cell.angle_beta   90.00
_cell.angle_gamma   90.00
#
_symmetry.space_group_name_H-M   'P 1'
#
loop_
_entity.id
_entity.type
_entity.pdbx_description
1 polymer ?
#
loop_
_entity_poly.entity_id
_entity_poly.type
_entity_poly.pdbx_seq_one_letter_code
_entity_poly.pdbx_strand_id
1 'polypeptide(L)'
;MNQLSIFKIISFLLVPIALLFGIMDIFIIIMALSGNPAILIMAFAMACFVIYVFASLYFLLNGINHERLCKSALKDWIKVNAYGSLFISVLFLMNASAVFFINDINLRQIISEMMEQQPEISGKITLDVFIKMFRVVAGLMFIISGLTITHILIHFKLLKRYDYLFSK
;
A
#
# COMPACT_ATOMS: atom_id res chain seq x y z
N MET A 1 13.33 14.80 15.53
CA MET A 1 12.87 13.40 15.75
C MET A 1 13.87 12.44 15.13
N ASN A 2 14.30 11.40 15.87
CA ASN A 2 15.28 10.44 15.35
C ASN A 2 14.62 9.59 14.26
N GLN A 3 15.33 9.27 13.16
CA GLN A 3 14.81 8.46 12.04
C GLN A 3 14.18 7.14 12.52
N LEU A 4 14.74 6.52 13.56
CA LEU A 4 14.20 5.30 14.14
C LEU A 4 12.82 5.53 14.79
N SER A 5 12.60 6.67 15.45
CA SER A 5 11.31 6.99 16.07
C SER A 5 10.22 7.18 15.01
N ILE A 6 10.54 7.88 13.91
CA ILE A 6 9.62 8.05 12.77
C ILE A 6 9.29 6.68 12.17
N PHE A 7 10.30 5.85 11.94
CA PHE A 7 10.13 4.52 11.39
C PHE A 7 9.21 3.65 12.27
N LYS A 8 9.40 3.67 13.60
CA LYS A 8 8.53 2.95 14.54
C LYS A 8 7.07 3.39 14.43
N ILE A 9 6.82 4.70 14.45
CA ILE A 9 5.44 5.24 14.37
C ILE A 9 4.78 4.80 13.07
N ILE A 10 5.46 4.98 11.94
CA ILE A 10 4.89 4.61 10.63
C ILE A 10 4.69 3.09 10.53
N SER A 11 5.64 2.27 11.03
CA SER A 11 5.49 0.81 11.05
C SER A 11 4.20 0.38 11.75
N PHE A 12 3.93 0.89 12.96
CA PHE A 12 2.72 0.53 13.69
C PHE A 12 1.45 1.06 13.02
N LEU A 13 1.53 2.20 12.35
CA LEU A 13 0.38 2.78 11.63
C LEU A 13 0.07 2.00 10.34
N LEU A 14 1.08 1.43 9.68
CA LEU A 14 0.90 0.61 8.48
C LEU A 14 0.36 -0.79 8.77
N VAL A 15 0.54 -1.34 9.99
CA VAL A 15 0.08 -2.70 10.33
C VAL A 15 -1.44 -2.90 10.13
N PRO A 16 -2.32 -2.09 10.72
CA PRO A 16 -3.76 -2.26 10.51
C PRO A 16 -4.16 -2.09 9.04
N ILE A 17 -3.48 -1.21 8.30
CA ILE A 17 -3.70 -1.02 6.87
C ILE A 17 -3.28 -2.28 6.10
N ALA A 18 -2.12 -2.87 6.42
CA ALA A 18 -1.65 -4.10 5.80
C ALA A 18 -2.55 -5.30 6.12
N LEU A 19 -3.13 -5.38 7.33
CA LEU A 19 -4.11 -6.41 7.67
C LEU A 19 -5.37 -6.27 6.81
N LEU A 20 -5.91 -5.06 6.67
CA LEU A 20 -7.07 -4.79 5.82
C LEU A 20 -6.79 -5.16 4.36
N PHE A 21 -5.65 -4.72 3.83
CA PHE A 21 -5.24 -5.04 2.46
C PHE A 21 -4.97 -6.53 2.26
N GLY A 22 -4.44 -7.23 3.26
CA GLY A 22 -4.26 -8.68 3.20
C GLY A 22 -5.57 -9.44 3.10
N ILE A 23 -6.61 -9.01 3.84
CA ILE A 23 -7.95 -9.60 3.72
C ILE A 23 -8.52 -9.32 2.33
N MET A 24 -8.42 -8.09 1.83
CA MET A 24 -8.88 -7.74 0.48
C MET A 24 -8.13 -8.53 -0.60
N ASP A 25 -6.83 -8.75 -0.42
CA ASP A 25 -6.00 -9.48 -1.37
C ASP A 25 -6.45 -10.93 -1.55
N ILE A 26 -6.85 -11.60 -0.45
CA ILE A 26 -7.43 -12.96 -0.50
C ILE A 26 -8.68 -12.97 -1.40
N PHE A 27 -9.58 -11.99 -1.26
CA PHE A 27 -10.76 -11.88 -2.12
C PHE A 27 -10.40 -11.63 -3.58
N ILE A 28 -9.41 -10.77 -3.83
CA ILE A 28 -8.92 -10.48 -5.19
C ILE A 28 -8.34 -11.74 -5.83
N ILE A 29 -7.56 -12.54 -5.09
CA ILE A 29 -7.02 -13.82 -5.58
C ILE A 29 -8.16 -14.78 -5.95
N ILE A 30 -9.17 -14.93 -5.11
CA ILE A 30 -10.32 -15.80 -5.38
C ILE A 30 -11.05 -15.33 -6.65
N MET A 31 -11.28 -14.03 -6.81
CA MET A 31 -11.89 -13.45 -8.01
C MET A 31 -11.03 -13.66 -9.26
N ALA A 32 -9.72 -13.52 -9.15
CA ALA A 32 -8.79 -13.73 -10.25
C ALA A 32 -8.81 -15.19 -10.76
N LEU A 33 -8.86 -16.14 -9.84
CA LEU A 33 -8.90 -17.57 -10.17
C LEU A 33 -10.25 -18.00 -10.78
N SER A 34 -11.34 -17.32 -10.43
CA SER A 34 -12.68 -17.66 -10.94
C SER A 34 -13.08 -16.97 -12.25
N GLY A 35 -12.37 -15.91 -12.68
CA GLY A 35 -12.83 -15.15 -13.83
C GLY A 35 -11.76 -14.47 -14.68
N ASN A 36 -10.89 -13.67 -14.10
CA ASN A 36 -9.96 -12.84 -14.87
C ASN A 36 -8.51 -12.92 -14.32
N PRO A 37 -7.64 -13.72 -14.94
CA PRO A 37 -6.24 -13.86 -14.49
C PRO A 37 -5.43 -12.57 -14.50
N ALA A 38 -5.82 -11.54 -15.28
CA ALA A 38 -5.10 -10.26 -15.29
C ALA A 38 -5.13 -9.56 -13.91
N ILE A 39 -6.14 -9.83 -13.09
CA ILE A 39 -6.26 -9.32 -11.72
C ILE A 39 -5.15 -9.87 -10.80
N LEU A 40 -4.50 -11.00 -11.14
CA LEU A 40 -3.38 -11.54 -10.36
C LEU A 40 -2.19 -10.59 -10.26
N ILE A 41 -1.99 -9.71 -11.24
CA ILE A 41 -0.93 -8.69 -11.17
C ILE A 41 -1.20 -7.73 -10.00
N MET A 42 -2.45 -7.33 -9.83
CA MET A 42 -2.85 -6.46 -8.72
C MET A 42 -2.74 -7.18 -7.37
N ALA A 43 -3.18 -8.45 -7.31
CA ALA A 43 -3.02 -9.28 -6.13
C ALA A 43 -1.55 -9.44 -5.74
N PHE A 44 -0.69 -9.81 -6.69
CA PHE A 44 0.76 -9.90 -6.44
C PHE A 44 1.35 -8.63 -5.85
N ALA A 45 0.92 -7.50 -6.35
CA ALA A 45 1.42 -6.22 -5.92
C ALA A 45 0.91 -5.84 -4.51
N MET A 46 -0.34 -6.16 -4.17
CA MET A 46 -0.87 -6.00 -2.81
C MET A 46 -0.18 -6.96 -1.84
N ALA A 47 0.06 -8.21 -2.24
CA ALA A 47 0.82 -9.17 -1.45
C ALA A 47 2.23 -8.65 -1.13
N CYS A 48 2.93 -8.03 -2.09
CA CYS A 48 4.23 -7.40 -1.83
C CYS A 48 4.15 -6.36 -0.71
N PHE A 49 3.12 -5.51 -0.70
CA PHE A 49 2.92 -4.51 0.34
C PHE A 49 2.69 -5.16 1.71
N VAL A 50 1.82 -6.16 1.78
CA VAL A 50 1.51 -6.87 3.03
C VAL A 50 2.77 -7.55 3.57
N ILE A 51 3.48 -8.33 2.74
CA ILE A 51 4.71 -9.02 3.13
C ILE A 51 5.77 -8.02 3.58
N TYR A 52 5.93 -6.90 2.86
CA TYR A 52 6.88 -5.85 3.22
C TYR A 52 6.60 -5.29 4.61
N VAL A 53 5.36 -4.94 4.92
CA VAL A 53 5.00 -4.34 6.22
C VAL A 53 5.29 -5.31 7.36
N PHE A 54 4.88 -6.58 7.24
CA PHE A 54 5.12 -7.58 8.29
C PHE A 54 6.59 -7.97 8.43
N ALA A 55 7.32 -8.14 7.32
CA ALA A 55 8.75 -8.42 7.37
C ALA A 55 9.54 -7.24 7.98
N SER A 56 9.14 -6.02 7.66
CA SER A 56 9.70 -4.79 8.23
C SER A 56 9.43 -4.68 9.73
N LEU A 57 8.19 -4.96 10.15
CA LEU A 57 7.82 -4.99 11.58
C LEU A 57 8.59 -6.06 12.34
N TYR A 58 8.73 -7.26 11.78
CA TYR A 58 9.51 -8.34 12.38
C TYR A 58 10.97 -7.91 12.58
N PHE A 59 11.59 -7.29 11.58
CA PHE A 59 12.96 -6.78 11.70
C PHE A 59 13.06 -5.66 12.76
N LEU A 60 12.08 -4.77 12.83
CA LEU A 60 12.03 -3.73 13.86
C LEU A 60 11.98 -4.31 15.27
N LEU A 61 11.07 -5.28 15.49
CA LEU A 61 10.83 -5.84 16.83
C LEU A 61 11.96 -6.77 17.27
N ASN A 62 12.32 -7.73 16.42
CA ASN A 62 13.30 -8.77 16.80
C ASN A 62 14.74 -8.35 16.49
N GLY A 63 14.98 -7.69 15.36
CA GLY A 63 16.33 -7.23 15.01
C GLY A 63 16.73 -5.99 15.82
N ILE A 64 16.05 -4.86 15.56
CA ILE A 64 16.51 -3.56 16.10
C ILE A 64 16.21 -3.41 17.59
N ASN A 65 15.00 -3.77 18.06
CA ASN A 65 14.63 -3.54 19.46
C ASN A 65 15.25 -4.56 20.42
N HIS A 66 15.41 -5.81 20.00
CA HIS A 66 15.98 -6.89 20.84
C HIS A 66 17.43 -7.23 20.48
N GLU A 67 18.02 -6.54 19.49
CA GLU A 67 19.40 -6.78 19.00
C GLU A 67 19.70 -8.24 18.63
N ARG A 68 18.69 -8.98 18.16
CA ARG A 68 18.83 -10.37 17.78
C ARG A 68 19.27 -10.51 16.34
N LEU A 69 20.12 -11.50 16.09
CA LEU A 69 20.53 -11.85 14.73
C LEU A 69 19.32 -12.34 13.92
N CYS A 70 19.14 -11.77 12.75
CA CYS A 70 18.14 -12.15 11.77
C CYS A 70 18.78 -12.95 10.63
N LYS A 71 18.00 -13.84 10.00
CA LYS A 71 18.47 -14.57 8.82
C LYS A 71 18.71 -13.59 7.65
N SER A 72 19.77 -13.82 6.85
CA SER A 72 20.05 -13.03 5.63
C SER A 72 18.85 -12.99 4.66
N ALA A 73 18.14 -14.11 4.53
CA ALA A 73 16.93 -14.20 3.71
C ALA A 73 15.86 -13.14 4.07
N LEU A 74 15.73 -12.77 5.36
CA LEU A 74 14.79 -11.71 5.76
C LEU A 74 15.14 -10.36 5.11
N LYS A 75 16.42 -10.04 5.01
CA LYS A 75 16.88 -8.80 4.36
C LYS A 75 16.48 -8.77 2.89
N ASP A 76 16.63 -9.90 2.19
CA ASP A 76 16.28 -10.02 0.78
C ASP A 76 14.76 -9.96 0.58
N TRP A 77 13.99 -10.64 1.43
CA TRP A 77 12.53 -10.56 1.44
C TRP A 77 12.04 -9.12 1.64
N ILE A 78 12.61 -8.39 2.60
CA ILE A 78 12.29 -6.98 2.82
C ILE A 78 12.58 -6.16 1.57
N LYS A 79 13.76 -6.31 0.95
CA LYS A 79 14.14 -5.53 -0.22
C LYS A 79 13.24 -5.79 -1.43
N VAL A 80 13.04 -7.07 -1.78
CA VAL A 80 12.22 -7.46 -2.94
C VAL A 80 10.79 -6.92 -2.79
N ASN A 81 10.18 -7.15 -1.64
CA ASN A 81 8.81 -6.69 -1.39
C ASN A 81 8.72 -5.16 -1.23
N ALA A 82 9.79 -4.50 -0.73
CA ALA A 82 9.85 -3.04 -0.70
C ALA A 82 9.83 -2.43 -2.11
N TYR A 83 10.53 -3.01 -3.09
CA TYR A 83 10.48 -2.51 -4.47
C TYR A 83 9.09 -2.67 -5.09
N GLY A 84 8.43 -3.83 -4.90
CA GLY A 84 7.05 -4.03 -5.35
C GLY A 84 6.08 -3.05 -4.70
N SER A 85 6.22 -2.85 -3.37
CA SER A 85 5.42 -1.89 -2.61
C SER A 85 5.67 -0.44 -3.04
N LEU A 86 6.91 -0.09 -3.35
CA LEU A 86 7.28 1.25 -3.82
C LEU A 86 6.63 1.54 -5.17
N PHE A 87 6.72 0.60 -6.11
CA PHE A 87 6.13 0.74 -7.43
C PHE A 87 4.62 1.02 -7.34
N ILE A 88 3.89 0.21 -6.58
CA ILE A 88 2.45 0.40 -6.37
C ILE A 88 2.13 1.70 -5.64
N SER A 89 2.90 2.03 -4.60
CA SER A 89 2.66 3.27 -3.85
C SER A 89 2.87 4.50 -4.72
N VAL A 90 3.83 4.49 -5.64
CA VAL A 90 4.01 5.57 -6.62
C VAL A 90 2.83 5.65 -7.57
N LEU A 91 2.35 4.52 -8.10
CA LEU A 91 1.16 4.50 -8.96
C LEU A 91 -0.08 5.03 -8.24
N PHE A 92 -0.32 4.61 -7.01
CA PHE A 92 -1.45 5.10 -6.21
C PHE A 92 -1.32 6.59 -5.90
N LEU A 93 -0.12 7.05 -5.59
CA LEU A 93 0.14 8.48 -5.36
C LEU A 93 -0.16 9.31 -6.60
N MET A 94 0.27 8.85 -7.78
CA MET A 94 0.02 9.53 -9.05
C MET A 94 -1.48 9.57 -9.37
N ASN A 95 -2.18 8.43 -9.25
CA ASN A 95 -3.61 8.35 -9.50
C ASN A 95 -4.42 9.21 -8.51
N ALA A 96 -4.09 9.14 -7.23
CA ALA A 96 -4.72 9.97 -6.21
C ALA A 96 -4.48 11.46 -6.46
N SER A 97 -3.25 11.85 -6.84
CA SER A 97 -2.94 13.23 -7.21
C SER A 97 -3.77 13.70 -8.40
N ALA A 98 -3.92 12.87 -9.44
CA ALA A 98 -4.72 13.22 -10.61
C ALA A 98 -6.17 13.61 -10.24
N VAL A 99 -6.77 12.90 -9.26
CA VAL A 99 -8.14 13.19 -8.78
C VAL A 99 -8.27 14.60 -8.19
N PHE A 100 -7.20 15.12 -7.56
CA PHE A 100 -7.20 16.46 -6.97
C PHE A 100 -6.94 17.58 -7.99
N PHE A 101 -6.21 17.27 -9.06
CA PHE A 101 -5.86 18.24 -10.09
C PHE A 101 -6.81 18.26 -11.28
N ILE A 102 -7.68 17.25 -11.43
CA ILE A 102 -8.67 17.22 -12.52
C ILE A 102 -9.75 18.28 -12.30
N ASN A 103 -10.20 18.91 -13.37
CA ASN A 103 -11.32 19.84 -13.33
C ASN A 103 -12.61 19.11 -12.91
N ASP A 104 -13.44 19.78 -12.09
CA ASP A 104 -14.72 19.23 -11.60
C ASP A 104 -15.65 18.75 -12.72
N ILE A 105 -15.68 19.43 -13.86
CA ILE A 105 -16.50 19.03 -15.02
C ILE A 105 -16.04 17.68 -15.56
N ASN A 106 -14.72 17.52 -15.77
CA ASN A 106 -14.15 16.28 -16.30
C ASN A 106 -14.29 15.13 -15.29
N LEU A 107 -14.11 15.42 -13.98
CA LEU A 107 -14.32 14.41 -12.95
C LEU A 107 -15.78 13.92 -12.93
N ARG A 108 -16.74 14.82 -13.03
CA ARG A 108 -18.17 14.49 -13.11
C ARG A 108 -18.47 13.61 -14.33
N GLN A 109 -17.91 13.95 -15.48
CA GLN A 109 -18.10 13.17 -16.70
C GLN A 109 -17.54 11.75 -16.53
N ILE A 110 -16.29 11.59 -16.08
CA ILE A 110 -15.67 10.28 -15.88
C ILE A 110 -16.50 9.43 -14.90
N ILE A 111 -16.94 10.03 -13.80
CA ILE A 111 -17.72 9.31 -12.80
C ILE A 111 -19.10 8.96 -13.30
N SER A 112 -19.77 9.82 -14.08
CA SER A 112 -21.07 9.47 -14.69
C SER A 112 -20.94 8.29 -15.66
N GLU A 113 -19.91 8.29 -16.50
CA GLU A 113 -19.63 7.17 -17.42
C GLU A 113 -19.35 5.85 -16.65
N MET A 114 -18.62 5.91 -15.53
CA MET A 114 -18.41 4.75 -14.64
C MET A 114 -19.69 4.25 -14.00
N MET A 115 -20.58 5.15 -13.57
CA MET A 115 -21.87 4.80 -12.98
C MET A 115 -22.83 4.18 -14.00
N GLU A 116 -22.84 4.66 -15.26
CA GLU A 116 -23.63 4.09 -16.35
C GLU A 116 -23.24 2.63 -16.66
N GLN A 117 -21.96 2.27 -16.48
CA GLN A 117 -21.48 0.89 -16.62
C GLN A 117 -21.89 -0.03 -15.45
N GLN A 118 -22.40 0.55 -14.36
CA GLN A 118 -22.82 -0.20 -13.15
C GLN A 118 -24.23 0.23 -12.71
N PRO A 119 -25.28 -0.21 -13.42
CA PRO A 119 -26.66 0.22 -13.18
C PRO A 119 -27.19 -0.10 -11.79
N GLU A 120 -26.63 -1.13 -11.12
CA GLU A 120 -26.99 -1.47 -9.74
C GLU A 120 -26.58 -0.41 -8.72
N ILE A 121 -25.54 0.37 -9.01
CA ILE A 121 -25.02 1.44 -8.15
C ILE A 121 -25.72 2.75 -8.48
N SER A 122 -25.95 3.03 -9.78
CA SER A 122 -26.56 4.28 -10.25
C SER A 122 -27.99 4.52 -9.73
N GLY A 123 -28.72 3.44 -9.42
CA GLY A 123 -30.05 3.52 -8.81
C GLY A 123 -30.09 3.81 -7.31
N LYS A 124 -28.96 3.67 -6.60
CA LYS A 124 -28.90 3.75 -5.13
C LYS A 124 -28.11 4.95 -4.61
N ILE A 125 -27.20 5.50 -5.39
CA ILE A 125 -26.29 6.55 -4.96
C ILE A 125 -26.32 7.71 -5.96
N THR A 126 -26.45 8.94 -5.47
CA THR A 126 -26.39 10.11 -6.31
C THR A 126 -24.96 10.39 -6.79
N LEU A 127 -24.81 10.99 -7.96
CA LEU A 127 -23.51 11.35 -8.54
C LEU A 127 -22.65 12.19 -7.57
N ASP A 128 -23.26 13.14 -6.86
CA ASP A 128 -22.53 13.99 -5.91
C ASP A 128 -21.99 13.21 -4.70
N VAL A 129 -22.74 12.24 -4.20
CA VAL A 129 -22.29 11.36 -3.13
C VAL A 129 -21.14 10.49 -3.61
N PHE A 130 -21.24 9.94 -4.82
CA PHE A 130 -20.19 9.10 -5.39
C PHE A 130 -18.89 9.89 -5.59
N ILE A 131 -18.96 11.13 -6.10
CA ILE A 131 -17.80 12.03 -6.24
C ILE A 131 -17.14 12.30 -4.87
N LYS A 132 -17.95 12.58 -3.84
CA LYS A 132 -17.41 12.79 -2.48
C LYS A 132 -16.67 11.54 -1.97
N MET A 133 -17.29 10.37 -2.11
CA MET A 133 -16.66 9.10 -1.71
C MET A 133 -15.35 8.87 -2.48
N PHE A 134 -15.34 9.12 -3.79
CA PHE A 134 -14.16 8.95 -4.63
C PHE A 134 -13.01 9.86 -4.21
N ARG A 135 -13.29 11.13 -3.86
CA ARG A 135 -12.29 12.06 -3.32
C ARG A 135 -11.76 11.64 -1.95
N VAL A 136 -12.62 11.12 -1.07
CA VAL A 136 -12.20 10.61 0.24
C VAL A 136 -11.26 9.41 0.05
N VAL A 137 -11.62 8.47 -0.81
CA VAL A 137 -10.76 7.31 -1.13
C VAL A 137 -9.43 7.76 -1.72
N ALA A 138 -9.45 8.70 -2.68
CA ALA A 138 -8.22 9.26 -3.24
C ALA A 138 -7.34 9.92 -2.16
N GLY A 139 -7.94 10.67 -1.23
CA GLY A 139 -7.22 11.26 -0.09
C GLY A 139 -6.57 10.23 0.81
N LEU A 140 -7.28 9.16 1.14
CA LEU A 140 -6.73 8.05 1.92
C LEU A 140 -5.58 7.36 1.18
N MET A 141 -5.74 7.07 -0.13
CA MET A 141 -4.69 6.47 -0.95
C MET A 141 -3.45 7.36 -1.05
N PHE A 142 -3.64 8.68 -1.16
CA PHE A 142 -2.54 9.65 -1.16
C PHE A 142 -1.73 9.57 0.15
N ILE A 143 -2.40 9.58 1.30
CA ILE A 143 -1.77 9.52 2.61
C ILE A 143 -1.04 8.19 2.80
N ILE A 144 -1.70 7.05 2.52
CA ILE A 144 -1.13 5.71 2.68
C ILE A 144 0.11 5.55 1.79
N SER A 145 0.04 6.01 0.54
CA SER A 145 1.17 5.95 -0.40
C SER A 145 2.34 6.79 0.07
N GLY A 146 2.10 8.02 0.52
CA GLY A 146 3.13 8.89 1.08
C GLY A 146 3.83 8.30 2.32
N LEU A 147 3.03 7.72 3.24
CA LEU A 147 3.56 7.02 4.41
C LEU A 147 4.39 5.79 4.01
N THR A 148 3.92 4.99 3.06
CA THR A 148 4.62 3.78 2.61
C THR A 148 5.95 4.14 1.95
N ILE A 149 5.97 5.12 1.05
CA ILE A 149 7.19 5.60 0.40
C ILE A 149 8.20 6.10 1.45
N THR A 150 7.75 6.94 2.37
CA THR A 150 8.60 7.46 3.45
C THR A 150 9.16 6.34 4.31
N HIS A 151 8.33 5.36 4.67
CA HIS A 151 8.74 4.20 5.44
C HIS A 151 9.81 3.37 4.72
N ILE A 152 9.65 3.10 3.42
CA ILE A 152 10.60 2.35 2.61
C ILE A 152 11.95 3.08 2.54
N LEU A 153 11.94 4.38 2.29
CA LEU A 153 13.16 5.18 2.20
C LEU A 153 13.95 5.18 3.53
N ILE A 154 13.26 5.29 4.65
CA ILE A 154 13.88 5.20 5.98
C ILE A 154 14.39 3.78 6.23
N HIS A 155 13.58 2.76 5.87
CA HIS A 155 13.94 1.36 6.06
C HIS A 155 15.22 0.98 5.32
N PHE A 156 15.41 1.39 4.08
CA PHE A 156 16.65 1.13 3.35
C PHE A 156 17.88 1.71 4.04
N LYS A 157 17.76 2.90 4.66
CA LYS A 157 18.84 3.48 5.47
C LYS A 157 19.11 2.65 6.73
N LEU A 158 18.04 2.18 7.40
CA LEU A 158 18.15 1.34 8.58
C LEU A 158 18.73 -0.04 8.26
N LEU A 159 18.31 -0.69 7.16
CA LEU A 159 18.89 -1.96 6.72
C LEU A 159 20.41 -1.85 6.48
N LYS A 160 20.87 -0.72 5.97
CA LYS A 160 22.31 -0.47 5.77
C LYS A 160 23.02 -0.22 7.11
N ARG A 161 22.37 0.52 8.03
CA ARG A 161 22.94 0.85 9.34
C ARG A 161 23.05 -0.36 10.26
N TYR A 162 22.06 -1.26 10.23
CA TYR A 162 21.94 -2.45 11.06
C TYR A 162 22.30 -3.74 10.31
N ASP A 163 23.16 -3.63 9.30
CA ASP A 163 23.57 -4.76 8.46
C ASP A 163 24.23 -5.89 9.26
N TYR A 164 24.93 -5.54 10.33
CA TYR A 164 25.56 -6.48 11.25
C TYR A 164 24.60 -7.43 12.00
N LEU A 165 23.30 -7.10 12.01
CA LEU A 165 22.26 -7.97 12.60
C LEU A 165 21.84 -9.12 11.66
N PHE A 166 22.32 -9.16 10.43
CA PHE A 166 22.03 -10.26 9.52
C PHE A 166 23.17 -11.25 9.50
N SER A 167 22.87 -12.49 9.95
CA SER A 167 23.83 -13.59 9.86
C SER A 167 24.08 -13.95 8.40
N LYS A 168 25.33 -14.18 8.06
CA LYS A 168 25.73 -14.71 6.77
C LYS A 168 25.20 -16.13 6.56
#